data_87d231c6a58976ff8150eb6e63f052f5
#
_entry.id   87d231c6a58976ff8150eb6e63f052f5
#
_cell.length_a   1.000
_cell.length_b   1.000
_cell.length_c   1.000
_cell.angle_alpha   90.00
_cell.angle_beta   90.00
_cell.angle_gamma   90.00
#
_symmetry.space_group_name_H-M   'P 1'
#
loop_
_entity.id
_entity.type
_entity.pdbx_description
1 polymer ?
#
loop_
_entity_poly.entity_id
_entity_poly.type
_entity_poly.pdbx_seq_one_letter_code
_entity_poly.pdbx_strand_id
1 'polypeptide(L)'
;MFHGLETERLLLRQLQMEDVYEYYERLFGDADVSRYMLFQPHQDIGESLESLQRKLDKYEDGNFYCWGVTEKDDESLIGLIELLRFDEQDNSCSFVYMLGCNYWGRGYGTEMLQAVIKFAFEELGVERITADHISKNVASGAVMRKVGMTHIGTVAGKYEKLGSSFDAEVYEIRNTLRPPMTVNEYQKLAMTTLNPALDKKDVLINGVMGLCGESGEAIDIVKKWLAQGHELDKNGLAKELGYIAWYLAETAYALDLSLEDVFRGNIEKLRNRYPEGFDTERSVNR
;
A
#
# COMPACT_ATOMS: atom_id res chain seq x y z
N MET A 1 4.38 -16.22 -12.52
CA MET A 1 4.34 -15.94 -13.99
C MET A 1 4.40 -14.44 -14.16
N PHE A 2 5.25 -13.91 -15.03
CA PHE A 2 5.36 -12.46 -15.25
C PHE A 2 4.08 -11.90 -15.90
N HIS A 3 3.61 -10.74 -15.44
CA HIS A 3 2.42 -10.06 -15.96
C HIS A 3 2.85 -8.88 -16.85
N GLY A 4 2.83 -9.06 -18.17
CA GLY A 4 2.97 -7.96 -19.12
C GLY A 4 1.73 -7.06 -19.08
N LEU A 5 1.93 -5.75 -19.25
CA LEU A 5 0.83 -4.77 -19.29
C LEU A 5 0.84 -4.07 -20.67
N GLU A 6 -0.34 -3.77 -21.16
CA GLU A 6 -0.53 -3.10 -22.43
C GLU A 6 -1.41 -1.86 -22.26
N THR A 7 -1.02 -0.77 -22.90
CA THR A 7 -1.75 0.49 -22.89
C THR A 7 -2.17 0.87 -24.31
N GLU A 8 -2.58 2.08 -24.56
CA GLU A 8 -2.90 2.56 -25.89
C GLU A 8 -1.66 2.56 -26.80
N ARG A 9 -0.50 3.05 -26.32
CA ARG A 9 0.71 3.27 -27.10
C ARG A 9 1.91 2.43 -26.63
N LEU A 10 1.86 1.89 -25.39
CA LEU A 10 3.02 1.26 -24.77
C LEU A 10 2.76 -0.22 -24.51
N LEU A 11 3.87 -0.99 -24.54
CA LEU A 11 3.96 -2.33 -24.03
C LEU A 11 4.92 -2.33 -22.83
N LEU A 12 4.47 -2.81 -21.70
CA LEU A 12 5.26 -3.00 -20.50
C LEU A 12 5.55 -4.50 -20.38
N ARG A 13 6.78 -4.90 -20.67
CA ARG A 13 7.21 -6.28 -20.77
C ARG A 13 8.35 -6.61 -19.82
N GLN A 14 8.63 -7.88 -19.67
CA GLN A 14 9.85 -8.31 -19.00
C GLN A 14 11.09 -7.75 -19.71
N LEU A 15 12.07 -7.30 -18.95
CA LEU A 15 13.38 -6.96 -19.49
C LEU A 15 14.04 -8.19 -20.09
N GLN A 16 14.88 -7.97 -21.08
CA GLN A 16 15.65 -9.00 -21.78
C GLN A 16 17.13 -8.59 -21.83
N MET A 17 18.03 -9.53 -22.04
CA MET A 17 19.45 -9.23 -22.12
C MET A 17 19.77 -8.34 -23.33
N GLU A 18 19.01 -8.48 -24.39
CA GLU A 18 19.11 -7.69 -25.63
C GLU A 18 18.82 -6.20 -25.38
N ASP A 19 18.12 -5.86 -24.31
CA ASP A 19 17.83 -4.46 -23.94
C ASP A 19 19.07 -3.68 -23.46
N VAL A 20 20.22 -4.33 -23.28
CA VAL A 20 21.40 -3.75 -22.61
C VAL A 20 21.89 -2.45 -23.26
N TYR A 21 21.78 -2.31 -24.58
CA TYR A 21 22.20 -1.09 -25.28
C TYR A 21 21.30 0.10 -24.92
N GLU A 22 20.01 -0.04 -25.09
CA GLU A 22 19.04 1.01 -24.74
C GLU A 22 19.00 1.26 -23.22
N TYR A 23 19.16 0.23 -22.42
CA TYR A 23 19.27 0.31 -20.98
C TYR A 23 20.46 1.19 -20.55
N TYR A 24 21.60 1.07 -21.24
CA TYR A 24 22.76 1.94 -21.07
C TYR A 24 22.51 3.32 -21.69
N GLU A 25 22.35 3.39 -23.01
CA GLU A 25 22.33 4.62 -23.78
C GLU A 25 21.20 5.57 -23.42
N ARG A 26 20.00 5.02 -23.13
CA ARG A 26 18.78 5.82 -22.93
C ARG A 26 18.42 6.01 -21.48
N LEU A 27 18.91 5.17 -20.57
CA LEU A 27 18.47 5.17 -19.17
C LEU A 27 19.65 5.36 -18.19
N PHE A 28 20.43 4.32 -17.95
CA PHE A 28 21.38 4.32 -16.84
C PHE A 28 22.69 5.05 -17.14
N GLY A 29 23.13 5.15 -18.39
CA GLY A 29 24.30 5.94 -18.80
C GLY A 29 23.96 7.41 -19.07
N ASP A 30 22.68 7.77 -19.25
CA ASP A 30 22.25 9.13 -19.53
C ASP A 30 22.28 10.02 -18.27
N ALA A 31 23.09 11.08 -18.31
CA ALA A 31 23.26 12.02 -17.21
C ALA A 31 22.00 12.84 -16.89
N ASP A 32 21.15 13.12 -17.88
CA ASP A 32 19.90 13.86 -17.70
C ASP A 32 18.83 12.97 -17.04
N VAL A 33 18.72 11.71 -17.46
CA VAL A 33 17.82 10.71 -16.82
C VAL A 33 18.24 10.47 -15.37
N SER A 34 19.54 10.26 -15.13
CA SER A 34 20.06 9.97 -13.79
C SER A 34 20.11 11.19 -12.86
N ARG A 35 19.93 12.41 -13.38
CA ARG A 35 20.08 13.67 -12.62
C ARG A 35 19.34 13.66 -11.27
N TYR A 36 18.11 13.16 -11.26
CA TYR A 36 17.26 13.10 -10.08
C TYR A 36 17.09 11.69 -9.49
N MET A 37 17.85 10.72 -10.01
CA MET A 37 17.89 9.38 -9.48
C MET A 37 18.98 9.27 -8.40
N LEU A 38 18.89 8.27 -7.53
CA LEU A 38 19.85 8.08 -6.42
C LEU A 38 21.13 7.35 -6.83
N PHE A 39 21.22 6.91 -8.09
CA PHE A 39 22.43 6.32 -8.66
C PHE A 39 23.23 7.34 -9.50
N GLN A 40 24.49 7.04 -9.73
CA GLN A 40 25.34 7.74 -10.69
C GLN A 40 25.15 7.15 -12.08
N PRO A 41 25.29 7.95 -13.16
CA PRO A 41 25.29 7.38 -14.51
C PRO A 41 26.31 6.25 -14.61
N HIS A 42 25.92 5.14 -15.22
CA HIS A 42 26.85 4.07 -15.54
C HIS A 42 27.96 4.59 -16.47
N GLN A 43 29.21 4.22 -16.17
CA GLN A 43 30.36 4.73 -16.90
C GLN A 43 30.56 3.98 -18.21
N ASP A 44 30.13 2.74 -18.29
CA ASP A 44 30.18 1.90 -19.45
C ASP A 44 29.04 0.89 -19.52
N ILE A 45 28.94 0.19 -20.65
CA ILE A 45 27.90 -0.81 -20.87
C ILE A 45 28.06 -2.03 -19.98
N GLY A 46 29.27 -2.31 -19.47
CA GLY A 46 29.52 -3.42 -18.54
C GLY A 46 28.78 -3.24 -17.22
N GLU A 47 28.78 -2.01 -16.66
CA GLU A 47 28.00 -1.69 -15.44
C GLU A 47 26.49 -1.89 -15.71
N SER A 48 26.02 -1.51 -16.89
CA SER A 48 24.62 -1.73 -17.29
C SER A 48 24.28 -3.20 -17.46
N LEU A 49 25.19 -3.98 -18.04
CA LEU A 49 25.04 -5.42 -18.20
C LEU A 49 24.87 -6.13 -16.84
N GLU A 50 25.75 -5.82 -15.87
CA GLU A 50 25.66 -6.36 -14.53
C GLU A 50 24.37 -5.93 -13.81
N SER A 51 23.98 -4.67 -13.99
CA SER A 51 22.73 -4.15 -13.40
C SER A 51 21.49 -4.82 -13.98
N LEU A 52 21.47 -5.00 -15.30
CA LEU A 52 20.38 -5.68 -16.01
C LEU A 52 20.31 -7.16 -15.60
N GLN A 53 21.45 -7.87 -15.55
CA GLN A 53 21.49 -9.26 -15.12
C GLN A 53 20.89 -9.44 -13.73
N ARG A 54 21.26 -8.57 -12.76
CA ARG A 54 20.66 -8.61 -11.40
C ARG A 54 19.14 -8.44 -11.40
N LYS A 55 18.58 -7.68 -12.37
CA LYS A 55 17.13 -7.56 -12.52
C LYS A 55 16.50 -8.81 -13.15
N LEU A 56 17.18 -9.40 -14.13
CA LEU A 56 16.72 -10.62 -14.77
C LEU A 56 16.68 -11.79 -13.79
N ASP A 57 17.70 -11.93 -12.95
CA ASP A 57 17.78 -12.98 -11.92
C ASP A 57 16.60 -12.87 -10.92
N LYS A 58 16.16 -11.66 -10.57
CA LYS A 58 15.04 -11.43 -9.63
C LYS A 58 13.68 -11.84 -10.17
N TYR A 59 13.49 -11.98 -11.46
CA TYR A 59 12.21 -12.46 -12.00
C TYR A 59 11.89 -13.89 -11.58
N GLU A 60 12.88 -14.69 -11.20
CA GLU A 60 12.70 -16.05 -10.67
C GLU A 60 12.03 -16.06 -9.29
N ASP A 61 12.17 -14.97 -8.51
CA ASP A 61 11.62 -14.85 -7.15
C ASP A 61 10.07 -14.75 -7.10
N GLY A 62 9.42 -14.52 -8.25
CA GLY A 62 7.96 -14.47 -8.37
C GLY A 62 7.27 -13.21 -7.82
N ASN A 63 7.95 -12.44 -6.97
CA ASN A 63 7.45 -11.20 -6.35
C ASN A 63 8.20 -9.95 -6.82
N PHE A 64 8.86 -10.03 -7.98
CA PHE A 64 9.58 -8.92 -8.58
C PHE A 64 8.77 -8.32 -9.73
N TYR A 65 8.31 -7.10 -9.54
CA TYR A 65 7.44 -6.38 -10.48
C TYR A 65 8.23 -5.23 -11.12
N CYS A 66 8.98 -5.54 -12.16
CA CYS A 66 9.75 -4.58 -12.95
C CYS A 66 9.44 -4.77 -14.41
N TRP A 67 9.11 -3.69 -15.11
CA TRP A 67 8.80 -3.70 -16.55
C TRP A 67 9.77 -2.82 -17.31
N GLY A 68 10.30 -3.35 -18.41
CA GLY A 68 10.82 -2.57 -19.52
C GLY A 68 9.64 -2.00 -20.31
N VAL A 69 9.72 -0.72 -20.64
CA VAL A 69 8.68 0.00 -21.39
C VAL A 69 9.13 0.18 -22.82
N THR A 70 8.30 -0.18 -23.79
CA THR A 70 8.52 0.01 -25.24
C THR A 70 7.30 0.68 -25.87
N GLU A 71 7.45 1.30 -27.03
CA GLU A 71 6.32 1.66 -27.89
C GLU A 71 5.78 0.40 -28.58
N LYS A 72 4.48 0.30 -28.85
CA LYS A 72 3.88 -0.90 -29.46
C LYS A 72 4.43 -1.26 -30.84
N ASP A 73 4.84 -0.24 -31.59
CA ASP A 73 5.35 -0.39 -32.95
C ASP A 73 6.90 -0.50 -33.00
N ASP A 74 7.55 -0.39 -31.85
CA ASP A 74 9.00 -0.46 -31.70
C ASP A 74 9.37 -1.20 -30.41
N GLU A 75 10.03 -2.34 -30.53
CA GLU A 75 10.44 -3.18 -29.39
C GLU A 75 11.59 -2.58 -28.57
N SER A 76 12.20 -1.49 -29.05
CA SER A 76 13.30 -0.81 -28.36
C SER A 76 12.90 -0.29 -26.97
N LEU A 77 13.73 -0.54 -25.99
CA LEU A 77 13.50 -0.07 -24.61
C LEU A 77 13.55 1.47 -24.54
N ILE A 78 12.49 2.08 -24.06
CA ILE A 78 12.39 3.54 -23.87
C ILE A 78 12.31 3.97 -22.41
N GLY A 79 12.05 3.03 -21.50
CA GLY A 79 11.87 3.32 -20.10
C GLY A 79 11.82 2.09 -19.23
N LEU A 80 11.69 2.31 -17.93
CA LEU A 80 11.59 1.29 -16.91
C LEU A 80 10.65 1.75 -15.79
N ILE A 81 9.85 0.84 -15.25
CA ILE A 81 9.07 1.07 -14.05
C ILE A 81 9.12 -0.18 -13.17
N GLU A 82 9.24 0.03 -11.84
CA GLU A 82 9.35 -1.04 -10.85
C GLU A 82 8.47 -0.72 -9.64
N LEU A 83 7.68 -1.71 -9.18
CA LEU A 83 7.04 -1.68 -7.87
C LEU A 83 8.01 -2.23 -6.82
N LEU A 84 8.05 -1.58 -5.67
CA LEU A 84 9.01 -1.90 -4.62
C LEU A 84 8.47 -1.53 -3.23
N ARG A 85 9.21 -1.90 -2.17
CA ARG A 85 8.87 -1.57 -0.78
C ARG A 85 7.45 -2.00 -0.41
N PHE A 86 7.13 -3.27 -0.71
CA PHE A 86 5.87 -3.84 -0.25
C PHE A 86 5.86 -3.93 1.28
N ASP A 87 4.78 -3.43 1.88
CA ASP A 87 4.53 -3.50 3.31
C ASP A 87 3.22 -4.26 3.53
N GLU A 88 3.33 -5.44 4.14
CA GLU A 88 2.18 -6.30 4.42
C GLU A 88 1.29 -5.75 5.55
N GLN A 89 1.83 -4.91 6.44
CA GLN A 89 1.09 -4.40 7.60
C GLN A 89 0.03 -3.38 7.20
N ASP A 90 0.36 -2.51 6.23
CA ASP A 90 -0.58 -1.50 5.73
C ASP A 90 -1.00 -1.74 4.27
N ASN A 91 -0.68 -2.94 3.75
CA ASN A 91 -0.98 -3.37 2.40
C ASN A 91 -0.62 -2.32 1.35
N SER A 92 0.61 -1.83 1.42
CA SER A 92 1.09 -0.76 0.56
C SER A 92 2.33 -1.15 -0.24
N CYS A 93 2.59 -0.37 -1.30
CA CYS A 93 3.84 -0.42 -2.02
C CYS A 93 4.27 0.98 -2.48
N SER A 94 5.42 1.05 -3.10
CA SER A 94 5.89 2.25 -3.81
C SER A 94 6.34 1.89 -5.22
N PHE A 95 6.67 2.90 -6.03
CA PHE A 95 7.25 2.69 -7.35
C PHE A 95 8.44 3.62 -7.60
N VAL A 96 9.26 3.20 -8.54
CA VAL A 96 10.27 4.03 -9.19
C VAL A 96 10.14 3.88 -10.70
N TYR A 97 10.33 4.96 -11.44
CA TYR A 97 10.29 4.92 -12.91
C TYR A 97 11.29 5.87 -13.54
N MET A 98 11.65 5.57 -14.76
CA MET A 98 12.47 6.43 -15.62
C MET A 98 12.08 6.26 -17.08
N LEU A 99 12.28 7.32 -17.85
CA LEU A 99 12.10 7.35 -19.29
C LEU A 99 13.31 8.04 -19.92
N GLY A 100 13.74 7.55 -21.08
CA GLY A 100 14.75 8.20 -21.88
C GLY A 100 14.35 9.63 -22.25
N CYS A 101 15.30 10.56 -22.27
CA CYS A 101 15.07 11.99 -22.49
C CYS A 101 14.25 12.31 -23.74
N ASN A 102 14.47 11.57 -24.83
CA ASN A 102 13.76 11.74 -26.11
C ASN A 102 12.26 11.42 -26.04
N TYR A 103 11.80 10.79 -24.95
CA TYR A 103 10.42 10.36 -24.74
C TYR A 103 9.68 11.22 -23.71
N TRP A 104 10.36 12.24 -23.14
CA TRP A 104 9.72 13.17 -22.21
C TRP A 104 8.70 14.08 -22.90
N GLY A 105 7.74 14.55 -22.14
CA GLY A 105 6.71 15.47 -22.62
C GLY A 105 5.62 14.85 -23.52
N ARG A 106 5.74 13.55 -23.86
CA ARG A 106 4.79 12.84 -24.75
C ARG A 106 3.63 12.18 -24.00
N GLY A 107 3.58 12.27 -22.67
CA GLY A 107 2.55 11.64 -21.83
C GLY A 107 2.84 10.19 -21.44
N TYR A 108 3.92 9.58 -21.91
CA TYR A 108 4.26 8.18 -21.65
C TYR A 108 4.44 7.87 -20.15
N GLY A 109 5.05 8.80 -19.38
CA GLY A 109 5.18 8.64 -17.94
C GLY A 109 3.83 8.51 -17.22
N THR A 110 2.83 9.28 -17.65
CA THR A 110 1.47 9.18 -17.11
C THR A 110 0.81 7.88 -17.52
N GLU A 111 0.92 7.49 -18.80
CA GLU A 111 0.29 6.30 -19.36
C GLU A 111 0.81 5.00 -18.72
N MET A 112 2.14 4.83 -18.63
CA MET A 112 2.71 3.65 -17.98
C MET A 112 2.39 3.58 -16.50
N LEU A 113 2.40 4.74 -15.81
CA LEU A 113 2.13 4.78 -14.38
C LEU A 113 0.66 4.45 -14.07
N GLN A 114 -0.29 4.90 -14.91
CA GLN A 114 -1.70 4.51 -14.80
C GLN A 114 -1.89 2.99 -14.93
N ALA A 115 -1.21 2.35 -15.88
CA ALA A 115 -1.29 0.90 -16.07
C ALA A 115 -0.74 0.13 -14.86
N VAL A 116 0.38 0.56 -14.30
CA VAL A 116 1.01 -0.09 -13.14
C VAL A 116 0.22 0.15 -11.85
N ILE A 117 -0.34 1.35 -11.64
CA ILE A 117 -1.24 1.62 -10.50
C ILE A 117 -2.49 0.73 -10.59
N LYS A 118 -3.09 0.63 -11.77
CA LYS A 118 -4.24 -0.25 -12.01
C LYS A 118 -3.90 -1.71 -11.68
N PHE A 119 -2.79 -2.21 -12.19
CA PHE A 119 -2.32 -3.57 -11.90
C PHE A 119 -2.11 -3.79 -10.39
N ALA A 120 -1.45 -2.86 -9.70
CA ALA A 120 -1.22 -2.98 -8.26
C ALA A 120 -2.53 -3.02 -7.47
N PHE A 121 -3.55 -2.26 -7.87
CA PHE A 121 -4.84 -2.23 -7.19
C PHE A 121 -5.72 -3.44 -7.53
N GLU A 122 -5.81 -3.83 -8.80
CA GLU A 122 -6.74 -4.87 -9.26
C GLU A 122 -6.16 -6.28 -9.09
N GLU A 123 -4.89 -6.49 -9.41
CA GLU A 123 -4.28 -7.82 -9.44
C GLU A 123 -3.51 -8.14 -8.14
N LEU A 124 -2.77 -7.18 -7.59
CA LEU A 124 -2.03 -7.40 -6.34
C LEU A 124 -2.87 -7.06 -5.10
N GLY A 125 -3.99 -6.37 -5.26
CA GLY A 125 -4.88 -6.01 -4.15
C GLY A 125 -4.29 -5.00 -3.17
N VAL A 126 -3.28 -4.25 -3.59
CA VAL A 126 -2.65 -3.19 -2.79
C VAL A 126 -3.68 -2.12 -2.45
N GLU A 127 -3.67 -1.62 -1.22
CA GLU A 127 -4.62 -0.59 -0.76
C GLU A 127 -4.07 0.82 -0.90
N ARG A 128 -2.74 0.97 -0.85
CA ARG A 128 -2.07 2.27 -0.88
C ARG A 128 -0.78 2.20 -1.67
N ILE A 129 -0.56 3.17 -2.55
CA ILE A 129 0.71 3.34 -3.25
C ILE A 129 1.29 4.68 -2.86
N THR A 130 2.55 4.70 -2.44
CA THR A 130 3.31 5.91 -2.15
C THR A 130 4.42 6.10 -3.18
N ALA A 131 4.74 7.34 -3.45
CA ALA A 131 5.91 7.67 -4.26
C ALA A 131 6.48 9.01 -3.81
N ASP A 132 7.74 9.22 -4.12
CA ASP A 132 8.37 10.49 -3.86
C ASP A 132 9.37 10.87 -4.95
N HIS A 133 9.71 12.14 -5.02
CA HIS A 133 10.73 12.63 -5.92
C HIS A 133 11.53 13.74 -5.26
N ILE A 134 12.77 13.92 -5.66
CA ILE A 134 13.59 15.09 -5.27
C ILE A 134 12.81 16.36 -5.63
N SER A 135 12.62 17.30 -4.70
CA SER A 135 11.78 18.51 -4.88
C SER A 135 12.09 19.30 -6.15
N LYS A 136 13.33 19.25 -6.63
CA LYS A 136 13.75 19.87 -7.90
C LYS A 136 13.21 19.16 -9.15
N ASN A 137 12.73 17.92 -9.04
CA ASN A 137 12.17 17.16 -10.18
C ASN A 137 10.67 17.44 -10.35
N VAL A 138 10.33 18.68 -10.71
CA VAL A 138 8.93 19.13 -10.86
C VAL A 138 8.15 18.29 -11.89
N ALA A 139 8.83 17.73 -12.88
CA ALA A 139 8.22 16.92 -13.92
C ALA A 139 7.65 15.60 -13.34
N SER A 140 8.37 14.93 -12.43
CA SER A 140 7.89 13.74 -11.77
C SER A 140 6.63 14.02 -10.93
N GLY A 141 6.63 15.12 -10.14
CA GLY A 141 5.45 15.55 -9.39
C GLY A 141 4.24 15.87 -10.28
N ALA A 142 4.46 16.42 -11.47
CA ALA A 142 3.38 16.65 -12.43
C ALA A 142 2.77 15.34 -12.95
N VAL A 143 3.59 14.32 -13.21
CA VAL A 143 3.12 12.97 -13.60
C VAL A 143 2.32 12.35 -12.46
N MET A 144 2.83 12.36 -11.22
CA MET A 144 2.14 11.82 -10.04
C MET A 144 0.76 12.46 -9.85
N ARG A 145 0.64 13.78 -9.96
CA ARG A 145 -0.65 14.46 -9.89
C ARG A 145 -1.61 14.05 -11.02
N LYS A 146 -1.10 13.88 -12.26
CA LYS A 146 -1.94 13.48 -13.40
C LYS A 146 -2.52 12.07 -13.28
N VAL A 147 -1.85 11.17 -12.55
CA VAL A 147 -2.38 9.83 -12.27
C VAL A 147 -3.26 9.77 -11.02
N GLY A 148 -3.57 10.93 -10.42
CA GLY A 148 -4.49 11.03 -9.28
C GLY A 148 -3.83 10.92 -7.91
N MET A 149 -2.48 10.94 -7.83
CA MET A 149 -1.81 10.96 -6.53
C MET A 149 -1.95 12.31 -5.84
N THR A 150 -2.18 12.28 -4.54
CA THR A 150 -2.26 13.46 -3.67
C THR A 150 -0.90 13.73 -3.04
N HIS A 151 -0.45 14.97 -3.06
CA HIS A 151 0.75 15.41 -2.33
C HIS A 151 0.44 15.41 -0.82
N ILE A 152 1.24 14.70 -0.04
CA ILE A 152 1.01 14.53 1.40
C ILE A 152 2.07 15.21 2.27
N GLY A 153 3.11 15.78 1.68
CA GLY A 153 4.11 16.57 2.41
C GLY A 153 5.49 16.54 1.79
N THR A 154 6.39 17.29 2.41
CA THR A 154 7.81 17.41 2.06
C THR A 154 8.65 16.86 3.20
N VAL A 155 9.61 15.98 2.90
CA VAL A 155 10.58 15.47 3.85
C VAL A 155 11.92 16.13 3.58
N ALA A 156 12.34 17.01 4.49
CA ALA A 156 13.59 17.74 4.37
C ALA A 156 14.80 16.79 4.45
N GLY A 157 15.77 16.98 3.56
CA GLY A 157 17.03 16.25 3.57
C GLY A 157 16.90 14.74 3.40
N LYS A 158 15.81 14.24 2.83
CA LYS A 158 15.54 12.80 2.68
C LYS A 158 16.61 12.08 1.86
N TYR A 159 17.18 12.74 0.87
CA TYR A 159 18.13 12.15 -0.05
C TYR A 159 19.49 12.82 -0.01
N GLU A 160 20.54 12.02 -0.08
CA GLU A 160 21.90 12.50 -0.26
C GLU A 160 22.45 12.02 -1.61
N LYS A 161 23.02 12.94 -2.39
CA LYS A 161 23.66 12.63 -3.66
C LYS A 161 24.87 13.57 -3.86
N LEU A 162 26.04 13.01 -4.13
CA LEU A 162 27.30 13.76 -4.36
C LEU A 162 27.59 14.79 -3.25
N GLY A 163 27.36 14.42 -1.99
CA GLY A 163 27.59 15.30 -0.84
C GLY A 163 26.58 16.43 -0.69
N SER A 164 25.52 16.43 -1.48
CA SER A 164 24.41 17.38 -1.37
C SER A 164 23.15 16.69 -0.83
N SER A 165 22.47 17.36 0.10
CA SER A 165 21.19 16.91 0.63
C SER A 165 20.03 17.49 -0.17
N PHE A 166 18.99 16.70 -0.39
CA PHE A 166 17.81 17.06 -1.17
C PHE A 166 16.54 16.70 -0.43
N ASP A 167 15.58 17.61 -0.45
CA ASP A 167 14.22 17.37 0.05
C ASP A 167 13.45 16.48 -0.93
N ALA A 168 12.50 15.73 -0.40
CA ALA A 168 11.59 14.90 -1.19
C ALA A 168 10.14 15.36 -1.05
N GLU A 169 9.44 15.49 -2.16
CA GLU A 169 8.00 15.66 -2.21
C GLU A 169 7.35 14.28 -2.21
N VAL A 170 6.46 14.02 -1.26
CA VAL A 170 5.82 12.73 -1.04
C VAL A 170 4.38 12.77 -1.51
N TYR A 171 3.99 11.73 -2.23
CA TYR A 171 2.66 11.55 -2.80
C TYR A 171 2.07 10.20 -2.40
N GLU A 172 0.75 10.13 -2.31
CA GLU A 172 0.03 8.85 -2.16
C GLU A 172 -1.20 8.78 -3.06
N ILE A 173 -1.59 7.56 -3.41
CA ILE A 173 -2.89 7.23 -3.98
C ILE A 173 -3.44 6.00 -3.27
N ARG A 174 -4.75 6.00 -3.00
CA ARG A 174 -5.45 4.89 -2.36
C ARG A 174 -6.35 4.18 -3.35
N ASN A 175 -6.48 2.88 -3.15
CA ASN A 175 -7.36 2.06 -3.95
C ASN A 175 -8.83 2.41 -3.66
N THR A 176 -9.42 3.21 -4.53
CA THR A 176 -10.85 3.57 -4.46
C THR A 176 -11.75 2.54 -5.14
N LEU A 177 -11.18 1.53 -5.81
CA LEU A 177 -11.92 0.42 -6.41
C LEU A 177 -12.41 -0.57 -5.35
N ARG A 178 -11.77 -0.58 -4.16
CA ARG A 178 -12.30 -1.22 -2.97
C ARG A 178 -12.85 -0.14 -2.04
N PRO A 179 -14.16 0.07 -2.01
CA PRO A 179 -14.75 0.98 -1.02
C PRO A 179 -14.36 0.50 0.38
N PRO A 180 -14.17 1.41 1.34
CA PRO A 180 -13.89 1.02 2.72
C PRO A 180 -14.95 0.02 3.17
N MET A 181 -14.51 -1.07 3.77
CA MET A 181 -15.40 -2.13 4.27
C MET A 181 -16.40 -1.51 5.26
N THR A 182 -17.68 -1.65 4.97
CA THR A 182 -18.72 -1.24 5.92
C THR A 182 -18.82 -2.23 7.08
N VAL A 183 -19.39 -1.80 8.20
CA VAL A 183 -19.59 -2.67 9.36
C VAL A 183 -20.43 -3.90 9.00
N ASN A 184 -21.44 -3.73 8.14
CA ASN A 184 -22.30 -4.82 7.69
C ASN A 184 -21.59 -5.78 6.73
N GLU A 185 -20.70 -5.28 5.87
CA GLU A 185 -19.85 -6.13 5.03
C GLU A 185 -18.88 -6.94 5.90
N TYR A 186 -18.26 -6.32 6.89
CA TYR A 186 -17.44 -7.02 7.86
C TYR A 186 -18.21 -8.14 8.55
N GLN A 187 -19.40 -7.86 9.12
CA GLN A 187 -20.24 -8.86 9.75
C GLN A 187 -20.56 -10.02 8.81
N LYS A 188 -20.97 -9.72 7.58
CA LYS A 188 -21.27 -10.74 6.57
C LYS A 188 -20.06 -11.62 6.26
N LEU A 189 -18.88 -11.03 6.06
CA LEU A 189 -17.64 -11.77 5.78
C LEU A 189 -17.18 -12.58 6.99
N ALA A 190 -17.18 -12.01 8.18
CA ALA A 190 -16.84 -12.70 9.42
C ALA A 190 -17.70 -13.96 9.63
N MET A 191 -19.00 -13.87 9.37
CA MET A 191 -19.92 -15.00 9.54
C MET A 191 -19.73 -16.13 8.50
N THR A 192 -18.96 -15.93 7.43
CA THR A 192 -18.58 -17.03 6.53
C THR A 192 -17.63 -18.03 7.19
N THR A 193 -16.96 -17.63 8.28
CA THR A 193 -16.04 -18.49 9.05
C THR A 193 -16.68 -19.09 10.30
N LEU A 194 -17.99 -18.85 10.50
CA LEU A 194 -18.74 -19.43 11.61
C LEU A 194 -18.81 -20.97 11.44
N ASN A 195 -18.67 -21.70 12.56
CA ASN A 195 -18.85 -23.14 12.57
C ASN A 195 -20.33 -23.51 12.26
N PRO A 196 -20.61 -24.14 11.11
CA PRO A 196 -21.97 -24.42 10.68
C PRO A 196 -22.68 -25.51 11.51
N ALA A 197 -21.96 -26.18 12.40
CA ALA A 197 -22.53 -27.21 13.27
C ALA A 197 -23.16 -26.65 14.56
N LEU A 198 -22.94 -25.36 14.86
CA LEU A 198 -23.50 -24.72 16.05
C LEU A 198 -24.95 -24.27 15.79
N ASP A 199 -25.82 -24.55 16.76
CA ASP A 199 -27.14 -23.95 16.76
C ASP A 199 -27.07 -22.47 17.21
N LYS A 200 -28.18 -21.74 17.07
CA LYS A 200 -28.22 -20.31 17.35
C LYS A 200 -27.89 -19.94 18.82
N LYS A 201 -28.24 -20.82 19.75
CA LYS A 201 -27.95 -20.66 21.18
C LYS A 201 -26.46 -20.85 21.44
N ASP A 202 -25.87 -21.88 20.83
CA ASP A 202 -24.44 -22.17 20.95
C ASP A 202 -23.57 -21.08 20.32
N VAL A 203 -23.99 -20.50 19.17
CA VAL A 203 -23.38 -19.33 18.55
C VAL A 203 -23.39 -18.14 19.52
N LEU A 204 -24.53 -17.85 20.17
CA LEU A 204 -24.61 -16.76 21.16
C LEU A 204 -23.67 -16.98 22.35
N ILE A 205 -23.64 -18.20 22.88
CA ILE A 205 -22.78 -18.54 24.03
C ILE A 205 -21.30 -18.41 23.59
N ASN A 206 -20.93 -18.96 22.45
CA ASN A 206 -19.56 -18.86 21.90
C ASN A 206 -19.15 -17.39 21.73
N GLY A 207 -20.00 -16.58 21.11
CA GLY A 207 -19.72 -15.17 20.88
C GLY A 207 -19.46 -14.38 22.17
N VAL A 208 -20.31 -14.55 23.19
CA VAL A 208 -20.13 -13.85 24.47
C VAL A 208 -18.91 -14.36 25.23
N MET A 209 -18.66 -15.68 25.24
CA MET A 209 -17.48 -16.25 25.89
C MET A 209 -16.19 -15.81 25.21
N GLY A 210 -16.17 -15.81 23.86
CA GLY A 210 -15.02 -15.35 23.08
C GLY A 210 -14.70 -13.89 23.30
N LEU A 211 -15.71 -13.00 23.37
CA LEU A 211 -15.51 -11.59 23.74
C LEU A 211 -14.77 -11.44 25.08
N CYS A 212 -15.12 -12.25 26.08
CA CYS A 212 -14.43 -12.23 27.37
C CYS A 212 -13.00 -12.77 27.27
N GLY A 213 -12.79 -13.85 26.49
CA GLY A 213 -11.49 -14.47 26.28
C GLY A 213 -10.50 -13.51 25.66
N GLU A 214 -10.82 -12.99 24.47
CA GLU A 214 -9.92 -12.10 23.71
C GLU A 214 -9.71 -10.74 24.42
N SER A 215 -10.72 -10.26 25.16
CA SER A 215 -10.53 -9.09 26.02
C SER A 215 -9.53 -9.37 27.15
N GLY A 216 -9.51 -10.60 27.67
CA GLY A 216 -8.52 -11.06 28.66
C GLY A 216 -7.11 -11.12 28.09
N GLU A 217 -6.95 -11.59 26.85
CA GLU A 217 -5.64 -11.62 26.17
C GLU A 217 -5.14 -10.20 25.85
N ALA A 218 -6.02 -9.31 25.39
CA ALA A 218 -5.69 -7.90 25.23
C ALA A 218 -5.25 -7.23 26.55
N ILE A 219 -5.92 -7.54 27.66
CA ILE A 219 -5.54 -7.07 29.01
C ILE A 219 -4.17 -7.60 29.41
N ASP A 220 -3.83 -8.85 29.10
CA ASP A 220 -2.52 -9.43 29.46
C ASP A 220 -1.36 -8.73 28.71
N ILE A 221 -1.54 -8.39 27.43
CA ILE A 221 -0.58 -7.59 26.67
C ILE A 221 -0.35 -6.24 27.36
N VAL A 222 -1.41 -5.53 27.71
CA VAL A 222 -1.32 -4.22 28.36
C VAL A 222 -0.72 -4.34 29.78
N LYS A 223 -1.05 -5.40 30.53
CA LYS A 223 -0.48 -5.69 31.85
C LYS A 223 1.03 -5.94 31.77
N LYS A 224 1.50 -6.71 30.80
CA LYS A 224 2.94 -6.96 30.58
C LYS A 224 3.69 -5.66 30.31
N TRP A 225 3.12 -4.78 29.49
CA TRP A 225 3.68 -3.46 29.25
C TRP A 225 3.70 -2.58 30.51
N LEU A 226 2.57 -2.45 31.22
CA LEU A 226 2.45 -1.54 32.37
C LEU A 226 3.18 -2.01 33.62
N ALA A 227 3.15 -3.31 33.91
CA ALA A 227 3.57 -3.84 35.22
C ALA A 227 4.81 -4.72 35.16
N GLN A 228 5.24 -5.18 33.98
CA GLN A 228 6.34 -6.13 33.86
C GLN A 228 7.51 -5.62 32.99
N GLY A 229 7.46 -4.35 32.54
CA GLY A 229 8.55 -3.70 31.81
C GLY A 229 8.76 -4.17 30.37
N HIS A 230 7.77 -4.86 29.78
CA HIS A 230 7.82 -5.23 28.37
C HIS A 230 7.54 -3.99 27.50
N GLU A 231 8.01 -4.00 26.25
CA GLU A 231 7.53 -3.07 25.25
C GLU A 231 6.07 -3.40 24.89
N LEU A 232 5.28 -2.38 24.53
CA LEU A 232 3.89 -2.58 24.10
C LEU A 232 3.86 -3.33 22.76
N ASP A 233 3.37 -4.56 22.79
CA ASP A 233 3.11 -5.33 21.57
C ASP A 233 1.84 -4.81 20.86
N LYS A 234 2.03 -3.81 20.01
CA LYS A 234 0.93 -3.21 19.25
C LYS A 234 0.32 -4.19 18.23
N ASN A 235 1.13 -5.07 17.65
CA ASN A 235 0.65 -6.03 16.65
C ASN A 235 -0.18 -7.14 17.31
N GLY A 236 0.30 -7.67 18.44
CA GLY A 236 -0.48 -8.59 19.26
C GLY A 236 -1.79 -7.98 19.71
N LEU A 237 -1.76 -6.74 20.23
CA LEU A 237 -2.99 -6.05 20.66
C LEU A 237 -3.97 -5.81 19.50
N ALA A 238 -3.47 -5.43 18.31
CA ALA A 238 -4.30 -5.27 17.11
C ALA A 238 -4.97 -6.59 16.68
N LYS A 239 -4.26 -7.71 16.81
CA LYS A 239 -4.80 -9.05 16.54
C LYS A 239 -5.94 -9.40 17.48
N GLU A 240 -5.78 -9.18 18.79
CA GLU A 240 -6.84 -9.45 19.79
C GLU A 240 -8.06 -8.54 19.57
N LEU A 241 -7.85 -7.26 19.17
CA LEU A 241 -8.96 -6.38 18.76
C LEU A 241 -9.70 -6.92 17.53
N GLY A 242 -9.00 -7.57 16.61
CA GLY A 242 -9.62 -8.24 15.45
C GLY A 242 -10.53 -9.41 15.89
N TYR A 243 -10.07 -10.25 16.81
CA TYR A 243 -10.89 -11.34 17.35
C TYR A 243 -12.08 -10.82 18.17
N ILE A 244 -11.91 -9.78 18.98
CA ILE A 244 -13.01 -9.11 19.68
C ILE A 244 -14.08 -8.63 18.68
N ALA A 245 -13.66 -8.02 17.56
CA ALA A 245 -14.59 -7.58 16.52
C ALA A 245 -15.33 -8.77 15.87
N TRP A 246 -14.64 -9.90 15.67
CA TRP A 246 -15.25 -11.12 15.15
C TRP A 246 -16.34 -11.67 16.09
N TYR A 247 -16.06 -11.77 17.40
CA TYR A 247 -17.03 -12.23 18.38
C TYR A 247 -18.18 -11.23 18.60
N LEU A 248 -17.94 -9.93 18.40
CA LEU A 248 -19.03 -8.93 18.35
C LEU A 248 -19.99 -9.21 17.18
N ALA A 249 -19.43 -9.50 16.01
CA ALA A 249 -20.21 -9.82 14.82
C ALA A 249 -21.01 -11.11 14.99
N GLU A 250 -20.40 -12.16 15.59
CA GLU A 250 -21.05 -13.44 15.91
C GLU A 250 -22.20 -13.24 16.90
N THR A 251 -21.96 -12.50 17.99
CA THR A 251 -22.98 -12.22 18.99
C THR A 251 -24.18 -11.45 18.40
N ALA A 252 -23.90 -10.41 17.59
CA ALA A 252 -24.95 -9.67 16.91
C ALA A 252 -25.75 -10.56 15.94
N TYR A 253 -25.04 -11.41 15.16
CA TYR A 253 -25.68 -12.37 14.26
C TYR A 253 -26.60 -13.35 14.99
N ALA A 254 -26.17 -13.91 16.12
CA ALA A 254 -26.98 -14.82 16.93
C ALA A 254 -28.27 -14.17 17.46
N LEU A 255 -28.27 -12.85 17.60
CA LEU A 255 -29.42 -12.05 18.06
C LEU A 255 -30.27 -11.48 16.92
N ASP A 256 -29.99 -11.84 15.65
CA ASP A 256 -30.62 -11.24 14.45
C ASP A 256 -30.42 -9.72 14.37
N LEU A 257 -29.29 -9.20 14.86
CA LEU A 257 -28.97 -7.78 14.86
C LEU A 257 -27.91 -7.47 13.78
N SER A 258 -28.08 -6.33 13.14
CA SER A 258 -26.99 -5.72 12.37
C SER A 258 -25.98 -5.10 13.34
N LEU A 259 -24.68 -5.43 13.16
CA LEU A 259 -23.62 -4.84 13.97
C LEU A 259 -23.55 -3.31 13.78
N GLU A 260 -23.89 -2.82 12.59
CA GLU A 260 -24.00 -1.39 12.33
C GLU A 260 -25.09 -0.73 13.17
N ASP A 261 -26.25 -1.36 13.32
CA ASP A 261 -27.34 -0.81 14.14
C ASP A 261 -26.96 -0.79 15.64
N VAL A 262 -26.23 -1.81 16.10
CA VAL A 262 -25.67 -1.83 17.47
C VAL A 262 -24.74 -0.63 17.68
N PHE A 263 -23.82 -0.38 16.73
CA PHE A 263 -22.88 0.75 16.81
C PHE A 263 -23.60 2.09 16.71
N ARG A 264 -24.59 2.21 15.81
CA ARG A 264 -25.41 3.41 15.65
C ARG A 264 -26.17 3.74 16.94
N GLY A 265 -26.82 2.76 17.53
CA GLY A 265 -27.53 2.93 18.80
C GLY A 265 -26.59 3.33 19.94
N ASN A 266 -25.35 2.82 19.98
CA ASN A 266 -24.35 3.25 20.95
C ASN A 266 -23.91 4.72 20.74
N ILE A 267 -23.67 5.14 19.50
CA ILE A 267 -23.34 6.53 19.17
C ILE A 267 -24.47 7.49 19.56
N GLU A 268 -25.73 7.12 19.33
CA GLU A 268 -26.89 7.93 19.76
C GLU A 268 -26.94 8.09 21.28
N LYS A 269 -26.71 7.02 22.04
CA LYS A 269 -26.61 7.08 23.50
C LYS A 269 -25.47 8.00 23.95
N LEU A 270 -24.30 7.93 23.32
CA LEU A 270 -23.15 8.77 23.64
C LEU A 270 -23.43 10.23 23.31
N ARG A 271 -24.04 10.55 22.17
CA ARG A 271 -24.43 11.92 21.80
C ARG A 271 -25.44 12.51 22.76
N ASN A 272 -26.43 11.72 23.19
CA ASN A 272 -27.42 12.16 24.18
C ASN A 272 -26.78 12.42 25.56
N ARG A 273 -25.76 11.63 25.93
CA ARG A 273 -25.04 11.80 27.20
C ARG A 273 -24.07 12.97 27.16
N TYR A 274 -23.37 13.14 26.06
CA TYR A 274 -22.27 14.09 25.88
C TYR A 274 -22.48 14.96 24.64
N PRO A 275 -23.52 15.82 24.60
CA PRO A 275 -23.86 16.60 23.40
C PRO A 275 -22.75 17.58 22.98
N GLU A 276 -21.97 18.08 23.94
CA GLU A 276 -20.83 19.01 23.72
C GLU A 276 -19.46 18.30 23.85
N GLY A 277 -19.42 16.95 23.79
CA GLY A 277 -18.24 16.16 24.08
C GLY A 277 -18.20 15.60 25.50
N PHE A 278 -17.10 14.89 25.85
CA PHE A 278 -16.97 14.22 27.14
C PHE A 278 -17.02 15.23 28.29
N ASP A 279 -17.82 14.90 29.30
CA ASP A 279 -18.02 15.66 30.56
C ASP A 279 -17.90 14.75 31.76
N THR A 280 -17.05 15.10 32.72
CA THR A 280 -16.74 14.29 33.89
C THR A 280 -17.94 14.20 34.83
N GLU A 281 -18.70 15.29 35.07
CA GLU A 281 -19.87 15.28 35.97
C GLU A 281 -20.98 14.37 35.43
N ARG A 282 -21.21 14.42 34.11
CA ARG A 282 -22.15 13.52 33.41
C ARG A 282 -21.67 12.08 33.37
N SER A 283 -20.37 11.84 33.48
CA SER A 283 -19.83 10.48 33.58
C SER A 283 -20.00 9.86 34.95
N VAL A 284 -19.90 10.64 36.02
CA VAL A 284 -20.01 10.19 37.42
C VAL A 284 -21.46 9.97 37.83
N ASN A 285 -22.38 10.82 37.34
CA ASN A 285 -23.82 10.76 37.67
C ASN A 285 -24.59 9.83 36.70
N ARG A 286 -24.20 8.56 36.63
CA ARG A 286 -24.85 7.51 35.82
C ARG A 286 -26.19 7.10 36.33
#